data_0ba3014ffe051fe5349f00a067f33062
#
_entry.id   0ba3014ffe051fe5349f00a067f33062
#
_cell.length_a   1.000
_cell.length_b   1.000
_cell.length_c   1.000
_cell.angle_alpha   90.00
_cell.angle_beta   90.00
_cell.angle_gamma   90.00
#
_symmetry.space_group_name_H-M   'P 1'
#
loop_
_entity.id
_entity.type
_entity.pdbx_description
1 polymer ?
#
loop_
_entity_poly.entity_id
_entity_poly.type
_entity_poly.pdbx_seq_one_letter_code
_entity_poly.pdbx_strand_id
1 'polypeptide(L)'
;MATPLQIPVPSERTSATIRRYHEQDGPILRVELPGQVPVWLVTSYELVNEVLTNDDTLFAKNPANFTALNDGTIPADWPLRQLIEGEHLLIQDGADHRRLRGLINRAFTPARVQGLAPRIQQITDGLLDRMADQSGAVDLVRFFTEPLPVMVICELFGVPQGEQQQIRDWSHTLLQHTTSPEEMLAANAGLLGYLAAFIERKRDDSGDDLTTGLIRAQEDDGDRLSDSEMMWILWLVLIAGHETTVHLIANTVVALCSDPEQLVFTRAKNAWEQVVEEALRSRNSVVSVMFRYPLRDVRLGGVTVGAGQPIMVGISSTGTDRARFGGEAQRFDAVREPDAHLGFGRGPHFCLGAPLARLEARIALASLFGRFPDLRLAVEPGELPYTSSLITEGPTTLPVLLR
;
A
#
# COMPACT_ATOMS: atom_id res chain seq x y z
N MET A 1 -26.10 16.58 20.65
CA MET A 1 -24.79 15.96 20.41
C MET A 1 -24.45 16.20 18.96
N ALA A 2 -23.24 16.59 18.61
CA ALA A 2 -22.83 16.71 17.21
C ALA A 2 -22.91 15.33 16.54
N THR A 3 -23.32 15.29 15.27
CA THR A 3 -23.33 14.05 14.49
C THR A 3 -21.90 13.52 14.38
N PRO A 4 -21.62 12.23 14.65
CA PRO A 4 -20.29 11.68 14.53
C PRO A 4 -19.76 11.85 13.10
N LEU A 5 -18.48 12.19 12.97
CA LEU A 5 -17.80 12.26 11.69
C LEU A 5 -17.62 10.83 11.15
N GLN A 6 -18.06 10.58 9.93
CA GLN A 6 -18.00 9.25 9.30
C GLN A 6 -16.86 9.15 8.30
N ILE A 7 -16.28 7.95 8.16
CA ILE A 7 -15.28 7.65 7.16
C ILE A 7 -15.40 6.17 6.72
N PRO A 8 -15.38 5.83 5.40
CA PRO A 8 -15.37 6.75 4.26
C PRO A 8 -16.70 7.51 4.10
N VAL A 9 -16.63 8.66 3.47
CA VAL A 9 -17.84 9.41 3.08
C VAL A 9 -18.20 9.01 1.66
N PRO A 10 -19.44 8.55 1.41
CA PRO A 10 -19.87 8.22 0.05
C PRO A 10 -19.67 9.40 -0.91
N SER A 11 -19.18 9.13 -2.11
CA SER A 11 -18.92 10.10 -3.18
C SER A 11 -17.75 11.07 -2.92
N GLU A 12 -17.03 10.94 -1.81
CA GLU A 12 -15.79 11.69 -1.54
C GLU A 12 -14.57 10.79 -1.60
N ARG A 13 -13.45 11.34 -2.04
CA ARG A 13 -12.14 10.68 -1.87
C ARG A 13 -11.77 10.65 -0.40
N THR A 14 -11.37 9.48 0.11
CA THR A 14 -11.06 9.32 1.53
C THR A 14 -9.92 10.23 1.97
N SER A 15 -8.89 10.43 1.13
CA SER A 15 -7.79 11.36 1.41
C SER A 15 -8.26 12.82 1.52
N ALA A 16 -9.24 13.23 0.70
CA ALA A 16 -9.83 14.57 0.75
C ALA A 16 -10.66 14.76 2.02
N THR A 17 -11.44 13.73 2.39
CA THR A 17 -12.23 13.73 3.63
C THR A 17 -11.31 13.85 4.86
N ILE A 18 -10.25 13.05 4.95
CA ILE A 18 -9.29 13.11 6.06
C ILE A 18 -8.63 14.48 6.15
N ARG A 19 -8.23 15.06 5.02
CA ARG A 19 -7.65 16.41 4.98
C ARG A 19 -8.65 17.47 5.46
N ARG A 20 -9.89 17.42 4.98
CA ARG A 20 -10.95 18.33 5.43
C ARG A 20 -11.18 18.24 6.94
N TYR A 21 -11.24 17.04 7.49
CA TYR A 21 -11.34 16.82 8.92
C TYR A 21 -10.12 17.39 9.69
N HIS A 22 -8.90 17.17 9.18
CA HIS A 22 -7.69 17.75 9.74
C HIS A 22 -7.76 19.29 9.82
N GLU A 23 -8.22 19.93 8.73
CA GLU A 23 -8.31 21.39 8.64
C GLU A 23 -9.42 21.98 9.53
N GLN A 24 -10.53 21.27 9.71
CA GLN A 24 -11.72 21.75 10.41
C GLN A 24 -11.75 21.35 11.89
N ASP A 25 -11.37 20.11 12.19
CA ASP A 25 -11.58 19.48 13.49
C ASP A 25 -10.25 19.21 14.25
N GLY A 26 -9.12 19.42 13.56
CA GLY A 26 -7.79 19.31 14.14
C GLY A 26 -7.07 17.97 13.87
N PRO A 27 -5.89 17.78 14.49
CA PRO A 27 -4.97 16.71 14.14
C PRO A 27 -5.31 15.34 14.73
N ILE A 28 -6.27 15.28 15.66
CA ILE A 28 -6.81 14.03 16.24
C ILE A 28 -8.30 14.22 16.54
N LEU A 29 -9.11 13.29 16.07
CA LEU A 29 -10.57 13.39 16.16
C LEU A 29 -11.23 12.00 16.26
N ARG A 30 -12.49 11.98 16.75
CA ARG A 30 -13.31 10.75 16.76
C ARG A 30 -14.06 10.65 15.45
N VAL A 31 -13.93 9.50 14.78
CA VAL A 31 -14.70 9.16 13.59
C VAL A 31 -15.41 7.82 13.78
N GLU A 32 -16.45 7.58 13.02
CA GLU A 32 -17.13 6.29 12.95
C GLU A 32 -16.79 5.58 11.65
N LEU A 33 -16.35 4.33 11.78
CA LEU A 33 -16.18 3.40 10.69
C LEU A 33 -17.50 2.69 10.36
N PRO A 34 -17.62 1.99 9.20
CA PRO A 34 -18.76 1.12 8.91
C PRO A 34 -19.12 0.22 10.09
N GLY A 35 -20.42 0.07 10.36
CA GLY A 35 -20.89 -0.63 11.56
C GLY A 35 -20.93 0.23 12.82
N GLN A 36 -20.79 1.57 12.69
CA GLN A 36 -20.82 2.53 13.79
C GLN A 36 -19.72 2.31 14.83
N VAL A 37 -18.59 1.77 14.40
CA VAL A 37 -17.44 1.52 15.28
C VAL A 37 -16.64 2.80 15.46
N PRO A 38 -16.57 3.35 16.69
CA PRO A 38 -15.87 4.60 16.95
C PRO A 38 -14.35 4.35 17.04
N VAL A 39 -13.59 5.15 16.29
CA VAL A 39 -12.12 5.11 16.32
C VAL A 39 -11.55 6.52 16.46
N TRP A 40 -10.33 6.62 16.95
CA TRP A 40 -9.55 7.84 16.86
C TRP A 40 -8.85 7.89 15.50
N LEU A 41 -8.93 9.04 14.82
CA LEU A 41 -8.18 9.31 13.59
C LEU A 41 -7.09 10.33 13.89
N VAL A 42 -5.83 9.96 13.62
CA VAL A 42 -4.66 10.84 13.75
C VAL A 42 -4.20 11.25 12.37
N THR A 43 -4.03 12.57 12.14
CA THR A 43 -3.89 13.13 10.78
C THR A 43 -2.68 14.04 10.57
N SER A 44 -2.10 14.64 11.64
CA SER A 44 -0.91 15.50 11.47
C SER A 44 0.36 14.67 11.34
N TYR A 45 1.35 15.21 10.66
CA TYR A 45 2.67 14.59 10.52
C TYR A 45 3.29 14.25 11.89
N GLU A 46 3.24 15.18 12.82
CA GLU A 46 3.86 15.02 14.13
C GLU A 46 3.22 13.88 14.93
N LEU A 47 1.88 13.87 15.07
CA LEU A 47 1.19 12.83 15.83
C LEU A 47 1.24 11.47 15.17
N VAL A 48 1.14 11.41 13.82
CA VAL A 48 1.32 10.15 13.08
C VAL A 48 2.72 9.62 13.30
N ASN A 49 3.74 10.47 13.22
CA ASN A 49 5.12 10.07 13.48
C ASN A 49 5.29 9.57 14.94
N GLU A 50 4.69 10.26 15.93
CA GLU A 50 4.70 9.84 17.34
C GLU A 50 4.08 8.45 17.51
N VAL A 51 2.90 8.22 16.94
CA VAL A 51 2.20 6.93 17.03
C VAL A 51 3.04 5.81 16.36
N LEU A 52 3.58 6.03 15.17
CA LEU A 52 4.33 5.01 14.42
C LEU A 52 5.71 4.69 15.02
N THR A 53 6.35 5.66 15.68
CA THR A 53 7.67 5.43 16.29
C THR A 53 7.61 4.80 17.68
N ASN A 54 6.44 4.83 18.32
CA ASN A 54 6.22 4.24 19.64
C ASN A 54 5.45 2.90 19.57
N ASP A 55 5.44 2.24 18.40
CA ASP A 55 5.02 0.84 18.27
C ASP A 55 5.85 -0.04 19.22
N ASP A 56 5.25 -1.07 19.78
CA ASP A 56 5.84 -1.99 20.78
C ASP A 56 6.11 -1.36 22.18
N THR A 57 5.99 -0.05 22.35
CA THR A 57 6.29 0.62 23.62
C THR A 57 5.07 1.28 24.27
N LEU A 58 4.31 2.05 23.49
CA LEU A 58 3.08 2.70 23.90
C LEU A 58 1.86 2.14 23.15
N PHE A 59 2.08 1.60 21.96
CA PHE A 59 1.03 1.12 21.08
C PHE A 59 1.32 -0.30 20.63
N ALA A 60 0.26 -1.10 20.51
CA ALA A 60 0.28 -2.42 19.90
C ALA A 60 -0.51 -2.42 18.58
N LYS A 61 -0.24 -3.38 17.71
CA LYS A 61 -1.03 -3.66 16.51
C LYS A 61 -1.90 -4.89 16.67
N ASN A 62 -1.55 -5.79 17.59
CA ASN A 62 -2.28 -7.02 17.79
C ASN A 62 -3.70 -6.72 18.28
N PRO A 63 -4.75 -7.21 17.58
CA PRO A 63 -6.15 -6.99 17.94
C PRO A 63 -6.55 -7.59 19.30
N ALA A 64 -5.72 -8.43 19.90
CA ALA A 64 -5.88 -8.84 21.30
C ALA A 64 -5.89 -7.65 22.28
N ASN A 65 -5.36 -6.48 21.85
CA ASN A 65 -5.41 -5.23 22.60
C ASN A 65 -6.63 -4.36 22.28
N PHE A 66 -7.52 -4.79 21.36
CA PHE A 66 -8.73 -4.04 21.03
C PHE A 66 -9.87 -4.39 22.00
N THR A 67 -10.06 -3.59 23.03
CA THR A 67 -11.00 -3.86 24.12
C THR A 67 -12.41 -4.15 23.61
N ALA A 68 -13.00 -3.28 22.77
CA ALA A 68 -14.38 -3.42 22.29
C ALA A 68 -14.59 -4.62 21.32
N LEU A 69 -13.53 -5.11 20.69
CA LEU A 69 -13.59 -6.33 19.90
C LEU A 69 -13.63 -7.58 20.80
N ASN A 70 -12.81 -7.56 21.86
CA ASN A 70 -12.60 -8.71 22.73
C ASN A 70 -13.71 -8.89 23.76
N ASP A 71 -14.39 -7.81 24.19
CA ASP A 71 -15.53 -7.85 25.11
C ASP A 71 -16.88 -8.08 24.41
N GLY A 72 -16.87 -8.22 23.07
CA GLY A 72 -18.06 -8.48 22.26
C GLY A 72 -18.93 -7.25 22.00
N THR A 73 -18.46 -6.04 22.32
CA THR A 73 -19.16 -4.79 21.95
C THR A 73 -19.25 -4.61 20.44
N ILE A 74 -18.22 -5.06 19.71
CA ILE A 74 -18.20 -5.06 18.24
C ILE A 74 -18.76 -6.40 17.75
N PRO A 75 -19.77 -6.40 16.85
CA PRO A 75 -20.37 -7.61 16.30
C PRO A 75 -19.35 -8.53 15.59
N ALA A 76 -19.58 -9.83 15.65
CA ALA A 76 -18.71 -10.83 15.02
C ALA A 76 -18.69 -10.70 13.49
N ASP A 77 -19.75 -10.17 12.90
CA ASP A 77 -19.91 -9.92 11.46
C ASP A 77 -19.47 -8.52 11.02
N TRP A 78 -18.75 -7.80 11.87
CA TRP A 78 -18.21 -6.49 11.51
C TRP A 78 -17.35 -6.57 10.23
N PRO A 79 -17.67 -5.79 9.16
CA PRO A 79 -17.06 -5.96 7.84
C PRO A 79 -15.53 -5.77 7.82
N LEU A 80 -14.98 -4.97 8.75
CA LEU A 80 -13.54 -4.70 8.79
C LEU A 80 -12.77 -5.69 9.68
N ARG A 81 -13.44 -6.65 10.30
CA ARG A 81 -12.81 -7.63 11.19
C ARG A 81 -11.70 -8.41 10.47
N GLN A 82 -11.94 -8.83 9.23
CA GLN A 82 -10.97 -9.58 8.44
C GLN A 82 -9.69 -8.81 8.12
N LEU A 83 -9.73 -7.47 8.15
CA LEU A 83 -8.55 -6.62 7.89
C LEU A 83 -7.60 -6.55 9.09
N ILE A 84 -8.07 -6.89 10.27
CA ILE A 84 -7.32 -6.77 11.52
C ILE A 84 -7.07 -8.11 12.20
N GLU A 85 -7.68 -9.19 11.72
CA GLU A 85 -7.47 -10.55 12.22
C GLU A 85 -6.64 -11.37 11.23
N GLY A 86 -5.88 -12.33 11.72
CA GLY A 86 -5.01 -13.20 10.93
C GLY A 86 -3.70 -13.51 11.65
N GLU A 87 -2.78 -14.19 10.96
CA GLU A 87 -1.47 -14.55 11.51
C GLU A 87 -0.32 -13.85 10.78
N HIS A 88 -0.62 -12.78 10.04
CA HIS A 88 0.38 -12.09 9.22
C HIS A 88 1.19 -11.05 10.01
N LEU A 89 2.39 -10.74 9.50
CA LEU A 89 3.36 -9.84 10.11
C LEU A 89 2.81 -8.45 10.50
N LEU A 90 1.80 -7.93 9.80
CA LEU A 90 1.26 -6.58 10.06
C LEU A 90 0.55 -6.46 11.40
N ILE A 91 0.10 -7.55 12.02
CA ILE A 91 -0.61 -7.54 13.29
C ILE A 91 0.22 -8.13 14.44
N GLN A 92 1.46 -8.51 14.18
CA GLN A 92 2.39 -8.98 15.20
C GLN A 92 3.09 -7.80 15.88
N ASP A 93 3.39 -7.95 17.16
CA ASP A 93 4.09 -6.98 17.98
C ASP A 93 5.35 -7.59 18.62
N GLY A 94 6.21 -6.74 19.15
CA GLY A 94 7.30 -7.13 20.05
C GLY A 94 8.29 -8.14 19.49
N ALA A 95 8.51 -9.23 20.23
CA ALA A 95 9.52 -10.23 19.88
C ALA A 95 9.14 -11.00 18.60
N ASP A 96 7.86 -11.37 18.44
CA ASP A 96 7.37 -12.14 17.29
C ASP A 96 7.49 -11.34 15.99
N HIS A 97 7.08 -10.06 16.03
CA HIS A 97 7.29 -9.16 14.89
C HIS A 97 8.78 -9.05 14.53
N ARG A 98 9.67 -8.80 15.52
CA ARG A 98 11.11 -8.66 15.25
C ARG A 98 11.72 -9.94 14.68
N ARG A 99 11.30 -11.10 15.16
CA ARG A 99 11.74 -12.41 14.66
C ARG A 99 11.35 -12.59 13.18
N LEU A 100 10.05 -12.49 12.86
CA LEU A 100 9.55 -12.65 11.51
C LEU A 100 10.16 -11.61 10.56
N ARG A 101 10.22 -10.34 10.99
CA ARG A 101 10.81 -9.26 10.21
C ARG A 101 12.29 -9.51 9.91
N GLY A 102 13.05 -10.02 10.88
CA GLY A 102 14.46 -10.38 10.72
C GLY A 102 14.66 -11.48 9.67
N LEU A 103 13.82 -12.52 9.68
CA LEU A 103 13.86 -13.61 8.71
C LEU A 103 13.54 -13.11 7.29
N ILE A 104 12.49 -12.31 7.13
CA ILE A 104 12.13 -11.74 5.84
C ILE A 104 13.22 -10.81 5.31
N ASN A 105 13.81 -9.95 6.14
CA ASN A 105 14.86 -9.02 5.73
C ASN A 105 16.10 -9.74 5.20
N ARG A 106 16.41 -10.94 5.68
CA ARG A 106 17.51 -11.77 5.15
C ARG A 106 17.22 -12.29 3.73
N ALA A 107 15.95 -12.59 3.43
CA ALA A 107 15.52 -13.03 2.10
C ALA A 107 15.23 -11.87 1.16
N PHE A 108 14.71 -10.75 1.66
CA PHE A 108 14.33 -9.55 0.90
C PHE A 108 15.40 -8.45 0.99
N THR A 109 16.57 -8.70 0.38
CA THR A 109 17.71 -7.79 0.46
C THR A 109 17.69 -6.69 -0.62
N PRO A 110 18.31 -5.53 -0.39
CA PRO A 110 18.47 -4.49 -1.42
C PRO A 110 19.14 -5.01 -2.71
N ALA A 111 20.12 -5.91 -2.59
CA ALA A 111 20.79 -6.50 -3.75
C ALA A 111 19.82 -7.36 -4.60
N ARG A 112 18.97 -8.18 -3.95
CA ARG A 112 17.95 -8.97 -4.66
C ARG A 112 16.94 -8.07 -5.33
N VAL A 113 16.47 -7.01 -4.66
CA VAL A 113 15.56 -6.03 -5.26
C VAL A 113 16.19 -5.36 -6.49
N GLN A 114 17.43 -4.91 -6.39
CA GLN A 114 18.14 -4.31 -7.54
C GLN A 114 18.36 -5.33 -8.67
N GLY A 115 18.58 -6.59 -8.34
CA GLY A 115 18.69 -7.68 -9.32
C GLY A 115 17.43 -7.89 -10.18
N LEU A 116 16.25 -7.46 -9.69
CA LEU A 116 15.01 -7.51 -10.45
C LEU A 116 14.89 -6.42 -11.53
N ALA A 117 15.72 -5.38 -11.51
CA ALA A 117 15.59 -4.25 -12.44
C ALA A 117 15.51 -4.65 -13.94
N PRO A 118 16.35 -5.56 -14.47
CA PRO A 118 16.24 -5.99 -15.86
C PRO A 118 14.92 -6.70 -16.16
N ARG A 119 14.40 -7.47 -15.20
CA ARG A 119 13.15 -8.19 -15.37
C ARG A 119 11.95 -7.27 -15.28
N ILE A 120 11.95 -6.30 -14.35
CA ILE A 120 10.94 -5.23 -14.27
C ILE A 120 10.90 -4.46 -15.57
N GLN A 121 12.08 -4.09 -16.14
CA GLN A 121 12.15 -3.41 -17.43
C GLN A 121 11.52 -4.26 -18.55
N GLN A 122 11.86 -5.54 -18.64
CA GLN A 122 11.30 -6.45 -19.65
C GLN A 122 9.77 -6.59 -19.55
N ILE A 123 9.24 -6.71 -18.32
CA ILE A 123 7.80 -6.76 -18.08
C ILE A 123 7.14 -5.45 -18.52
N THR A 124 7.74 -4.33 -18.11
CA THR A 124 7.29 -2.98 -18.47
C THR A 124 7.21 -2.80 -19.96
N ASP A 125 8.29 -3.12 -20.70
CA ASP A 125 8.34 -2.99 -22.16
C ASP A 125 7.27 -3.84 -22.84
N GLY A 126 7.08 -5.08 -22.41
CA GLY A 126 6.04 -5.97 -22.92
C GLY A 126 4.61 -5.47 -22.67
N LEU A 127 4.36 -4.77 -21.55
CA LEU A 127 3.08 -4.12 -21.29
C LEU A 127 2.88 -2.90 -22.20
N LEU A 128 3.90 -2.07 -22.36
CA LEU A 128 3.86 -0.89 -23.22
C LEU A 128 3.67 -1.24 -24.70
N ASP A 129 4.27 -2.34 -25.17
CA ASP A 129 4.06 -2.83 -26.53
C ASP A 129 2.61 -3.23 -26.76
N ARG A 130 1.99 -3.97 -25.82
CA ARG A 130 0.55 -4.31 -25.90
C ARG A 130 -0.36 -3.08 -25.85
N MET A 131 0.04 -2.02 -25.11
CA MET A 131 -0.68 -0.75 -25.14
C MET A 131 -0.56 -0.05 -26.49
N ALA A 132 0.60 -0.08 -27.13
CA ALA A 132 0.85 0.57 -28.41
C ALA A 132 -0.04 0.02 -29.53
N ASP A 133 -0.49 -1.23 -29.41
CA ASP A 133 -1.40 -1.91 -30.36
C ASP A 133 -2.86 -1.44 -30.20
N GLN A 134 -3.18 -0.69 -29.15
CA GLN A 134 -4.54 -0.19 -28.92
C GLN A 134 -4.80 1.08 -29.74
N SER A 135 -6.08 1.32 -30.07
CA SER A 135 -6.54 2.51 -30.76
C SER A 135 -7.45 3.35 -29.87
N GLY A 136 -7.37 4.68 -30.01
CA GLY A 136 -8.19 5.61 -29.22
C GLY A 136 -7.68 5.80 -27.79
N ALA A 137 -8.58 6.03 -26.85
CA ALA A 137 -8.25 6.12 -25.46
C ALA A 137 -7.99 4.72 -24.87
N VAL A 138 -6.89 4.59 -24.15
CA VAL A 138 -6.46 3.33 -23.51
C VAL A 138 -6.58 3.47 -22.00
N ASP A 139 -7.17 2.48 -21.33
CA ASP A 139 -7.20 2.45 -19.87
C ASP A 139 -5.83 2.01 -19.32
N LEU A 140 -5.07 2.97 -18.81
CA LEU A 140 -3.73 2.74 -18.27
C LEU A 140 -3.74 1.80 -17.05
N VAL A 141 -4.80 1.82 -16.23
CA VAL A 141 -4.92 0.91 -15.08
C VAL A 141 -4.95 -0.52 -15.60
N ARG A 142 -5.90 -0.85 -16.44
CA ARG A 142 -6.10 -2.20 -16.96
C ARG A 142 -4.90 -2.75 -17.73
N PHE A 143 -4.28 -1.93 -18.58
CA PHE A 143 -3.25 -2.40 -19.52
C PHE A 143 -1.83 -2.31 -18.96
N PHE A 144 -1.60 -1.51 -17.92
CA PHE A 144 -0.25 -1.23 -17.45
C PHE A 144 -0.09 -1.28 -15.93
N THR A 145 -0.79 -0.39 -15.17
CA THR A 145 -0.46 -0.24 -13.76
C THR A 145 -0.94 -1.42 -12.92
N GLU A 146 -2.05 -2.08 -13.27
CA GLU A 146 -2.57 -3.25 -12.56
C GLU A 146 -1.75 -4.53 -12.81
N PRO A 147 -1.43 -4.92 -14.08
CA PRO A 147 -0.68 -6.15 -14.31
C PRO A 147 0.80 -6.08 -13.88
N LEU A 148 1.42 -4.89 -13.86
CA LEU A 148 2.85 -4.76 -13.61
C LEU A 148 3.26 -5.26 -12.22
N PRO A 149 2.70 -4.78 -11.09
CA PRO A 149 3.17 -5.15 -9.76
C PRO A 149 3.00 -6.64 -9.47
N VAL A 150 1.87 -7.23 -9.85
CA VAL A 150 1.65 -8.66 -9.59
C VAL A 150 2.59 -9.54 -10.41
N MET A 151 2.93 -9.15 -11.66
CA MET A 151 3.95 -9.85 -12.44
C MET A 151 5.33 -9.75 -11.81
N VAL A 152 5.70 -8.58 -11.29
CA VAL A 152 6.97 -8.37 -10.56
C VAL A 152 7.02 -9.21 -9.29
N ILE A 153 5.92 -9.29 -8.52
CA ILE A 153 5.84 -10.12 -7.32
C ILE A 153 5.94 -11.61 -7.68
N CYS A 154 5.32 -12.05 -8.76
CA CYS A 154 5.45 -13.42 -9.26
C CYS A 154 6.91 -13.77 -9.59
N GLU A 155 7.65 -12.86 -10.23
CA GLU A 155 9.09 -13.03 -10.47
C GLU A 155 9.89 -13.06 -9.16
N LEU A 156 9.59 -12.16 -8.23
CA LEU A 156 10.22 -12.13 -6.91
C LEU A 156 10.04 -13.45 -6.16
N PHE A 157 8.86 -14.08 -6.26
CA PHE A 157 8.56 -15.36 -5.63
C PHE A 157 9.17 -16.56 -6.37
N GLY A 158 9.55 -16.41 -7.63
CA GLY A 158 9.97 -17.50 -8.50
C GLY A 158 8.78 -18.34 -9.00
N VAL A 159 7.62 -17.71 -9.22
CA VAL A 159 6.41 -18.36 -9.75
C VAL A 159 6.62 -18.67 -11.24
N PRO A 160 6.39 -19.93 -11.67
CA PRO A 160 6.46 -20.29 -13.10
C PRO A 160 5.55 -19.44 -13.96
N GLN A 161 6.02 -19.03 -15.14
CA GLN A 161 5.29 -18.12 -16.04
C GLN A 161 3.87 -18.61 -16.38
N GLY A 162 3.69 -19.93 -16.53
CA GLY A 162 2.39 -20.52 -16.84
C GLY A 162 1.35 -20.44 -15.69
N GLU A 163 1.82 -20.19 -14.45
CA GLU A 163 0.97 -20.11 -13.24
C GLU A 163 0.65 -18.65 -12.84
N GLN A 164 1.37 -17.67 -13.38
CA GLN A 164 1.23 -16.27 -12.99
C GLN A 164 -0.16 -15.68 -13.30
N GLN A 165 -0.84 -16.17 -14.35
CA GLN A 165 -2.18 -15.69 -14.68
C GLN A 165 -3.18 -15.99 -13.56
N GLN A 166 -3.13 -17.19 -13.01
CA GLN A 166 -4.04 -17.60 -11.94
C GLN A 166 -3.86 -16.76 -10.66
N ILE A 167 -2.61 -16.41 -10.33
CA ILE A 167 -2.32 -15.52 -9.18
C ILE A 167 -2.87 -14.11 -9.43
N ARG A 168 -2.72 -13.60 -10.66
CA ARG A 168 -3.31 -12.31 -11.05
C ARG A 168 -4.81 -12.29 -10.90
N ASP A 169 -5.49 -13.35 -11.35
CA ASP A 169 -6.95 -13.46 -11.28
C ASP A 169 -7.44 -13.46 -9.82
N TRP A 170 -6.79 -14.23 -8.94
CA TRP A 170 -7.12 -14.22 -7.52
C TRP A 170 -6.81 -12.87 -6.86
N SER A 171 -5.62 -12.30 -7.12
CA SER A 171 -5.23 -11.01 -6.56
C SER A 171 -6.20 -9.90 -7.00
N HIS A 172 -6.57 -9.87 -8.27
CA HIS A 172 -7.56 -8.95 -8.81
C HIS A 172 -8.91 -9.09 -8.09
N THR A 173 -9.43 -10.33 -7.95
CA THR A 173 -10.69 -10.59 -7.24
C THR A 173 -10.64 -10.13 -5.78
N LEU A 174 -9.52 -10.34 -5.08
CA LEU A 174 -9.35 -9.95 -3.68
C LEU A 174 -9.26 -8.43 -3.48
N LEU A 175 -8.79 -7.69 -4.48
CA LEU A 175 -8.57 -6.25 -4.39
C LEU A 175 -9.73 -5.43 -5.00
N GLN A 176 -10.64 -6.07 -5.73
CA GLN A 176 -11.81 -5.37 -6.27
C GLN A 176 -12.86 -5.07 -5.20
N HIS A 177 -13.23 -3.80 -5.05
CA HIS A 177 -14.24 -3.35 -4.10
C HIS A 177 -15.69 -3.74 -4.47
N THR A 178 -15.90 -4.31 -5.67
CA THR A 178 -17.21 -4.76 -6.19
C THR A 178 -17.41 -6.28 -6.08
N THR A 179 -16.39 -7.02 -5.65
CA THR A 179 -16.42 -8.47 -5.49
C THR A 179 -17.36 -8.87 -4.36
N SER A 180 -18.18 -9.89 -4.57
CA SER A 180 -19.04 -10.42 -3.52
C SER A 180 -18.20 -11.11 -2.42
N PRO A 181 -18.71 -11.18 -1.17
CA PRO A 181 -18.01 -11.87 -0.09
C PRO A 181 -17.71 -13.35 -0.40
N GLU A 182 -18.58 -14.02 -1.14
CA GLU A 182 -18.41 -15.41 -1.55
C GLU A 182 -17.26 -15.58 -2.55
N GLU A 183 -17.19 -14.73 -3.58
CA GLU A 183 -16.11 -14.73 -4.55
C GLU A 183 -14.77 -14.38 -3.91
N MET A 184 -14.77 -13.41 -2.99
CA MET A 184 -13.56 -13.02 -2.23
C MET A 184 -13.06 -14.19 -1.38
N LEU A 185 -13.96 -14.90 -0.69
CA LEU A 185 -13.60 -16.07 0.12
C LEU A 185 -13.04 -17.20 -0.75
N ALA A 186 -13.65 -17.46 -1.90
CA ALA A 186 -13.20 -18.49 -2.84
C ALA A 186 -11.82 -18.14 -3.43
N ALA A 187 -11.60 -16.89 -3.84
CA ALA A 187 -10.31 -16.42 -4.34
C ALA A 187 -9.21 -16.51 -3.28
N ASN A 188 -9.50 -16.13 -2.04
CA ASN A 188 -8.57 -16.23 -0.93
C ASN A 188 -8.20 -17.69 -0.61
N ALA A 189 -9.17 -18.57 -0.56
CA ALA A 189 -8.94 -20.00 -0.36
C ALA A 189 -8.10 -20.61 -1.49
N GLY A 190 -8.39 -20.24 -2.75
CA GLY A 190 -7.61 -20.66 -3.91
C GLY A 190 -6.17 -20.21 -3.84
N LEU A 191 -5.95 -18.95 -3.52
CA LEU A 191 -4.60 -18.36 -3.37
C LEU A 191 -3.82 -19.04 -2.24
N LEU A 192 -4.41 -19.19 -1.06
CA LEU A 192 -3.75 -19.85 0.08
C LEU A 192 -3.40 -21.30 -0.23
N GLY A 193 -4.32 -22.05 -0.86
CA GLY A 193 -4.07 -23.44 -1.30
C GLY A 193 -2.93 -23.53 -2.32
N TYR A 194 -2.89 -22.59 -3.28
CA TYR A 194 -1.78 -22.49 -4.24
C TYR A 194 -0.44 -22.20 -3.53
N LEU A 195 -0.40 -21.20 -2.64
CA LEU A 195 0.83 -20.83 -1.93
C LEU A 195 1.38 -21.97 -1.09
N ALA A 196 0.52 -22.71 -0.38
CA ALA A 196 0.92 -23.90 0.38
C ALA A 196 1.57 -24.96 -0.53
N ALA A 197 0.92 -25.33 -1.63
CA ALA A 197 1.45 -26.28 -2.60
C ALA A 197 2.72 -25.75 -3.31
N PHE A 198 2.81 -24.45 -3.55
CA PHE A 198 3.97 -23.81 -4.15
C PHE A 198 5.20 -23.87 -3.23
N ILE A 199 5.04 -23.61 -1.94
CA ILE A 199 6.11 -23.73 -0.94
C ILE A 199 6.67 -25.15 -0.94
N GLU A 200 5.80 -26.17 -0.92
CA GLU A 200 6.25 -27.58 -0.95
C GLU A 200 7.08 -27.91 -2.20
N ARG A 201 6.61 -27.49 -3.39
CA ARG A 201 7.37 -27.69 -4.62
C ARG A 201 8.73 -26.99 -4.61
N LYS A 202 8.80 -25.83 -3.94
CA LYS A 202 10.02 -25.02 -3.87
C LYS A 202 11.08 -25.58 -2.92
N ARG A 203 10.74 -26.54 -2.04
CA ARG A 203 11.73 -27.17 -1.15
C ARG A 203 12.80 -27.94 -1.90
N ASP A 204 12.43 -28.53 -3.04
CA ASP A 204 13.36 -29.27 -3.90
C ASP A 204 14.03 -28.37 -4.95
N ASP A 205 13.74 -27.07 -4.97
CA ASP A 205 14.26 -26.11 -5.94
C ASP A 205 15.48 -25.36 -5.37
N SER A 206 16.51 -25.20 -6.19
CA SER A 206 17.73 -24.44 -5.85
C SER A 206 17.73 -23.01 -6.37
N GLY A 207 16.54 -22.44 -6.67
CA GLY A 207 16.38 -21.08 -7.21
C GLY A 207 17.01 -19.97 -6.38
N ASP A 208 17.09 -18.79 -6.95
CA ASP A 208 17.53 -17.55 -6.29
C ASP A 208 16.39 -16.54 -6.24
N ASP A 209 15.25 -16.96 -5.70
CA ASP A 209 14.05 -16.15 -5.48
C ASP A 209 13.73 -15.99 -3.99
N LEU A 210 12.73 -15.16 -3.68
CA LEU A 210 12.34 -14.89 -2.30
C LEU A 210 11.88 -16.15 -1.57
N THR A 211 11.07 -17.00 -2.21
CA THR A 211 10.52 -18.22 -1.60
C THR A 211 11.64 -19.18 -1.24
N THR A 212 12.56 -19.43 -2.15
CA THR A 212 13.77 -20.24 -1.87
C THR A 212 14.63 -19.63 -0.77
N GLY A 213 14.76 -18.28 -0.76
CA GLY A 213 15.49 -17.57 0.30
C GLY A 213 14.84 -17.74 1.68
N LEU A 214 13.50 -17.74 1.77
CA LEU A 214 12.75 -17.97 3.01
C LEU A 214 12.88 -19.43 3.48
N ILE A 215 12.82 -20.40 2.56
CA ILE A 215 13.01 -21.84 2.87
C ILE A 215 14.42 -22.07 3.46
N ARG A 216 15.46 -21.51 2.84
CA ARG A 216 16.84 -21.62 3.36
C ARG A 216 16.98 -20.96 4.73
N ALA A 217 16.35 -19.80 4.95
CA ALA A 217 16.34 -19.14 6.26
C ALA A 217 15.62 -19.97 7.34
N GLN A 218 14.74 -20.89 6.96
CA GLN A 218 14.10 -21.86 7.84
C GLN A 218 15.07 -22.96 8.33
N GLU A 219 16.06 -23.32 7.52
CA GLU A 219 16.97 -24.45 7.79
C GLU A 219 18.19 -24.07 8.65
N ASP A 220 18.68 -22.82 8.53
CA ASP A 220 19.99 -22.40 9.02
C ASP A 220 20.05 -21.97 10.50
N ASP A 221 18.92 -21.61 11.14
CA ASP A 221 18.88 -21.11 12.52
C ASP A 221 17.78 -21.77 13.33
N GLY A 222 18.01 -22.05 14.60
CA GLY A 222 17.04 -22.63 15.54
C GLY A 222 15.73 -21.81 15.69
N ASP A 223 15.61 -20.69 14.98
CA ASP A 223 14.49 -19.75 14.92
C ASP A 223 13.74 -19.93 13.57
N ARG A 224 13.06 -21.06 13.43
CA ARG A 224 12.46 -21.50 12.15
C ARG A 224 11.15 -20.77 11.85
N LEU A 225 10.94 -20.40 10.55
CA LEU A 225 9.60 -20.10 10.02
C LEU A 225 8.77 -21.39 9.97
N SER A 226 7.56 -21.37 10.48
CA SER A 226 6.60 -22.43 10.17
C SER A 226 6.09 -22.28 8.72
N ASP A 227 5.51 -23.35 8.17
CA ASP A 227 4.91 -23.30 6.84
C ASP A 227 3.73 -22.32 6.79
N SER A 228 2.96 -22.22 7.88
CA SER A 228 1.91 -21.23 8.03
C SER A 228 2.47 -19.79 7.98
N GLU A 229 3.52 -19.50 8.74
CA GLU A 229 4.15 -18.18 8.73
C GLU A 229 4.70 -17.84 7.34
N MET A 230 5.33 -18.78 6.65
CA MET A 230 5.84 -18.57 5.28
C MET A 230 4.70 -18.27 4.30
N MET A 231 3.63 -19.05 4.35
CA MET A 231 2.43 -18.84 3.53
C MET A 231 1.83 -17.45 3.75
N TRP A 232 1.67 -17.03 5.03
CA TRP A 232 1.17 -15.71 5.37
C TRP A 232 2.11 -14.56 4.95
N ILE A 233 3.43 -14.78 4.95
CA ILE A 233 4.40 -13.82 4.42
C ILE A 233 4.22 -13.64 2.92
N LEU A 234 4.14 -14.72 2.13
CA LEU A 234 3.94 -14.63 0.69
C LEU A 234 2.58 -14.00 0.36
N TRP A 235 1.51 -14.40 1.05
CA TRP A 235 0.20 -13.79 0.92
C TRP A 235 0.24 -12.30 1.18
N LEU A 236 0.86 -11.88 2.30
CA LEU A 236 0.96 -10.47 2.68
C LEU A 236 1.76 -9.66 1.65
N VAL A 237 2.89 -10.17 1.18
CA VAL A 237 3.73 -9.47 0.19
C VAL A 237 2.95 -9.29 -1.12
N LEU A 238 2.18 -10.30 -1.54
CA LEU A 238 1.35 -10.20 -2.74
C LEU A 238 0.26 -9.14 -2.58
N ILE A 239 -0.55 -9.22 -1.54
CA ILE A 239 -1.70 -8.32 -1.35
C ILE A 239 -1.24 -6.88 -1.08
N ALA A 240 -0.28 -6.68 -0.18
CA ALA A 240 0.20 -5.34 0.17
C ALA A 240 1.04 -4.70 -0.93
N GLY A 241 1.76 -5.49 -1.73
CA GLY A 241 2.63 -4.98 -2.79
C GLY A 241 1.92 -4.68 -4.11
N HIS A 242 0.74 -5.27 -4.34
CA HIS A 242 0.01 -5.10 -5.60
C HIS A 242 -0.70 -3.74 -5.67
N GLU A 243 -1.81 -3.57 -4.98
CA GLU A 243 -2.70 -2.41 -5.11
C GLU A 243 -2.00 -1.07 -4.80
N THR A 244 -1.15 -1.05 -3.79
CA THR A 244 -0.43 0.16 -3.40
C THR A 244 0.48 0.68 -4.51
N THR A 245 1.15 -0.21 -5.24
CA THR A 245 2.04 0.15 -6.35
C THR A 245 1.24 0.52 -7.60
N VAL A 246 0.12 -0.18 -7.89
CA VAL A 246 -0.85 0.22 -8.94
C VAL A 246 -1.22 1.69 -8.78
N HIS A 247 -1.67 2.05 -7.60
CA HIS A 247 -2.12 3.42 -7.31
C HIS A 247 -0.98 4.42 -7.23
N LEU A 248 0.21 4.04 -6.78
CA LEU A 248 1.38 4.93 -6.80
C LEU A 248 1.72 5.37 -8.22
N ILE A 249 1.79 4.42 -9.16
CA ILE A 249 2.09 4.72 -10.57
C ILE A 249 0.95 5.53 -11.19
N ALA A 250 -0.30 5.10 -11.01
CA ALA A 250 -1.47 5.77 -11.58
C ALA A 250 -1.64 7.21 -11.07
N ASN A 251 -1.54 7.43 -9.75
CA ASN A 251 -1.61 8.76 -9.15
C ASN A 251 -0.48 9.69 -9.64
N THR A 252 0.72 9.13 -9.86
CA THR A 252 1.86 9.88 -10.40
C THR A 252 1.61 10.29 -11.85
N VAL A 253 1.05 9.40 -12.67
CA VAL A 253 0.69 9.74 -14.06
C VAL A 253 -0.37 10.84 -14.08
N VAL A 254 -1.41 10.74 -13.24
CA VAL A 254 -2.41 11.82 -13.13
C VAL A 254 -1.75 13.14 -12.74
N ALA A 255 -0.84 13.15 -11.77
CA ALA A 255 -0.17 14.37 -11.32
C ALA A 255 0.67 15.00 -12.44
N LEU A 256 1.47 14.21 -13.16
CA LEU A 256 2.34 14.70 -14.24
C LEU A 256 1.55 15.14 -15.48
N CYS A 257 0.46 14.44 -15.82
CA CYS A 257 -0.40 14.84 -16.94
C CYS A 257 -1.26 16.08 -16.62
N SER A 258 -1.55 16.33 -15.35
CA SER A 258 -2.29 17.52 -14.91
C SER A 258 -1.43 18.78 -14.82
N ASP A 259 -0.11 18.65 -14.77
CA ASP A 259 0.85 19.76 -14.75
C ASP A 259 2.02 19.44 -15.71
N PRO A 260 1.88 19.81 -17.02
CA PRO A 260 2.89 19.52 -18.03
C PRO A 260 4.28 20.09 -17.73
N GLU A 261 4.39 21.16 -16.97
CA GLU A 261 5.69 21.77 -16.61
C GLU A 261 6.50 20.82 -15.72
N GLN A 262 5.81 20.10 -14.82
CA GLN A 262 6.43 19.08 -13.96
C GLN A 262 6.98 17.91 -14.80
N LEU A 263 6.24 17.49 -15.83
CA LEU A 263 6.70 16.43 -16.74
C LEU A 263 7.90 16.88 -17.58
N VAL A 264 7.89 18.12 -18.11
CA VAL A 264 9.01 18.69 -18.87
C VAL A 264 10.25 18.74 -17.98
N PHE A 265 10.14 19.24 -16.76
CA PHE A 265 11.26 19.25 -15.80
C PHE A 265 11.78 17.85 -15.53
N THR A 266 10.88 16.90 -15.24
CA THR A 266 11.22 15.51 -14.91
C THR A 266 12.03 14.85 -16.03
N ARG A 267 11.61 15.03 -17.28
CA ARG A 267 12.32 14.49 -18.45
C ARG A 267 13.68 15.15 -18.65
N ALA A 268 13.74 16.50 -18.58
CA ALA A 268 14.97 17.26 -18.79
C ALA A 268 16.06 16.94 -17.76
N LYS A 269 15.67 16.61 -16.54
CA LYS A 269 16.57 16.29 -15.41
C LYS A 269 16.71 14.81 -15.14
N ASN A 270 15.96 13.94 -15.84
CA ASN A 270 15.84 12.52 -15.51
C ASN A 270 15.44 12.28 -14.04
N ALA A 271 14.54 13.12 -13.52
CA ALA A 271 14.20 13.23 -12.10
C ALA A 271 13.13 12.21 -11.63
N TRP A 272 13.12 11.01 -12.21
CA TRP A 272 12.08 10.00 -11.93
C TRP A 272 12.08 9.52 -10.47
N GLU A 273 13.25 9.42 -9.83
CA GLU A 273 13.34 9.08 -8.40
C GLU A 273 12.68 10.16 -7.54
N GLN A 274 12.98 11.42 -7.83
CA GLN A 274 12.42 12.57 -7.12
C GLN A 274 10.90 12.67 -7.29
N VAL A 275 10.41 12.41 -8.49
CA VAL A 275 8.97 12.34 -8.78
C VAL A 275 8.28 11.24 -7.98
N VAL A 276 8.89 10.07 -7.83
CA VAL A 276 8.34 8.98 -7.02
C VAL A 276 8.27 9.39 -5.54
N GLU A 277 9.30 10.02 -4.98
CA GLU A 277 9.27 10.52 -3.60
C GLU A 277 8.21 11.60 -3.40
N GLU A 278 8.06 12.52 -4.36
CA GLU A 278 7.04 13.56 -4.29
C GLU A 278 5.62 12.98 -4.43
N ALA A 279 5.43 11.95 -5.24
CA ALA A 279 4.16 11.22 -5.32
C ALA A 279 3.84 10.50 -4.00
N LEU A 280 4.82 9.82 -3.41
CA LEU A 280 4.69 9.19 -2.10
C LEU A 280 4.37 10.21 -0.99
N ARG A 281 4.86 11.44 -1.11
CA ARG A 281 4.51 12.52 -0.21
C ARG A 281 3.09 13.03 -0.45
N SER A 282 2.81 13.55 -1.66
CA SER A 282 1.64 14.42 -1.93
C SER A 282 0.46 13.70 -2.59
N ARG A 283 0.68 12.50 -3.18
CA ARG A 283 -0.28 11.69 -3.92
C ARG A 283 -0.24 10.24 -3.48
N ASN A 284 -0.01 10.02 -2.18
CA ASN A 284 0.18 8.69 -1.63
C ASN A 284 -0.98 7.75 -1.97
N SER A 285 -0.64 6.54 -2.37
CA SER A 285 -1.60 5.46 -2.58
C SER A 285 -2.19 4.93 -1.28
N VAL A 286 -1.48 5.05 -0.15
CA VAL A 286 -1.98 4.64 1.16
C VAL A 286 -2.65 5.83 1.84
N VAL A 287 -3.94 5.72 2.08
CA VAL A 287 -4.74 6.75 2.73
C VAL A 287 -4.58 6.69 4.24
N SER A 288 -4.79 5.50 4.80
CA SER A 288 -4.59 5.25 6.22
C SER A 288 -4.12 3.83 6.48
N VAL A 289 -3.59 3.58 7.66
CA VAL A 289 -3.28 2.25 8.16
C VAL A 289 -4.06 1.96 9.42
N MET A 290 -4.58 0.76 9.51
CA MET A 290 -5.31 0.21 10.66
C MET A 290 -4.32 -0.48 11.58
N PHE A 291 -4.64 -0.65 12.77
CA PHE A 291 -4.93 0.21 13.88
C PHE A 291 -3.71 0.26 14.77
N ARG A 292 -3.70 1.17 15.74
CA ARG A 292 -2.80 1.12 16.90
C ARG A 292 -3.67 1.13 18.15
N TYR A 293 -3.34 0.30 19.11
CA TYR A 293 -4.06 0.16 20.35
C TYR A 293 -3.15 0.62 21.48
N PRO A 294 -3.45 1.72 22.19
CA PRO A 294 -2.67 2.12 23.34
C PRO A 294 -2.63 1.01 24.41
N LEU A 295 -1.44 0.68 24.90
CA LEU A 295 -1.24 -0.30 26.00
C LEU A 295 -1.64 0.25 27.38
N ARG A 296 -1.79 1.56 27.47
CA ARG A 296 -2.28 2.33 28.63
C ARG A 296 -2.89 3.62 28.12
N ASP A 297 -3.57 4.36 28.99
CA ASP A 297 -4.05 5.70 28.63
C ASP A 297 -2.88 6.57 28.18
N VAL A 298 -3.02 7.20 27.00
CA VAL A 298 -2.00 8.08 26.41
C VAL A 298 -2.60 9.44 26.09
N ARG A 299 -1.76 10.47 26.16
CA ARG A 299 -2.16 11.83 25.77
C ARG A 299 -1.58 12.13 24.41
N LEU A 300 -2.46 12.30 23.40
CA LEU A 300 -2.12 12.62 22.01
C LEU A 300 -2.82 13.92 21.60
N GLY A 301 -2.09 14.90 21.07
CA GLY A 301 -2.67 16.13 20.56
C GLY A 301 -3.59 16.86 21.55
N GLY A 302 -3.35 16.71 22.83
CA GLY A 302 -4.16 17.35 23.88
C GLY A 302 -5.36 16.54 24.37
N VAL A 303 -5.71 15.41 23.71
CA VAL A 303 -6.79 14.50 24.15
C VAL A 303 -6.22 13.25 24.82
N THR A 304 -7.01 12.63 25.70
CA THR A 304 -6.66 11.34 26.30
C THR A 304 -7.32 10.24 25.47
N VAL A 305 -6.50 9.32 24.95
CA VAL A 305 -6.94 8.08 24.29
C VAL A 305 -6.77 6.94 25.27
N GLY A 306 -7.87 6.27 25.61
CA GLY A 306 -7.86 5.19 26.60
C GLY A 306 -7.19 3.93 26.09
N ALA A 307 -6.69 3.11 27.02
CA ALA A 307 -6.11 1.80 26.73
C ALA A 307 -7.07 0.95 25.87
N GLY A 308 -6.54 0.31 24.83
CA GLY A 308 -7.30 -0.57 23.94
C GLY A 308 -8.27 0.13 22.99
N GLN A 309 -8.33 1.46 22.97
CA GLN A 309 -9.12 2.19 21.97
C GLN A 309 -8.37 2.22 20.62
N PRO A 310 -9.06 1.93 19.48
CA PRO A 310 -8.39 1.89 18.19
C PRO A 310 -8.02 3.28 17.67
N ILE A 311 -6.77 3.43 17.21
CA ILE A 311 -6.26 4.61 16.53
C ILE A 311 -6.02 4.24 15.06
N MET A 312 -6.78 4.85 14.15
CA MET A 312 -6.50 4.82 12.71
C MET A 312 -5.50 5.91 12.36
N VAL A 313 -4.49 5.59 11.59
CA VAL A 313 -3.37 6.48 11.27
C VAL A 313 -3.50 6.97 9.85
N GLY A 314 -3.81 8.25 9.65
CA GLY A 314 -3.95 8.90 8.35
C GLY A 314 -2.60 9.19 7.73
N ILE A 315 -2.18 8.36 6.78
CA ILE A 315 -0.88 8.51 6.10
C ILE A 315 -0.92 9.62 5.06
N SER A 316 -1.96 9.65 4.21
CA SER A 316 -2.04 10.61 3.10
C SER A 316 -2.08 12.07 3.56
N SER A 317 -2.68 12.34 4.72
CA SER A 317 -2.74 13.69 5.28
C SER A 317 -1.38 14.22 5.73
N THR A 318 -0.49 13.33 6.16
CA THR A 318 0.85 13.75 6.63
C THR A 318 1.67 14.45 5.58
N GLY A 319 1.60 13.99 4.34
CA GLY A 319 2.36 14.58 3.22
C GLY A 319 1.81 15.93 2.75
N THR A 320 0.56 16.26 3.12
CA THR A 320 -0.09 17.53 2.81
C THR A 320 -0.24 18.45 4.02
N ASP A 321 0.36 18.06 5.16
CA ASP A 321 0.34 18.84 6.40
C ASP A 321 1.13 20.14 6.24
N ARG A 322 0.41 21.29 6.32
CA ARG A 322 1.00 22.62 6.16
C ARG A 322 1.95 22.99 7.30
N ALA A 323 1.76 22.45 8.47
CA ALA A 323 2.68 22.68 9.59
C ALA A 323 4.08 22.10 9.31
N ARG A 324 4.14 20.99 8.53
CA ARG A 324 5.38 20.32 8.17
C ARG A 324 5.97 20.79 6.84
N PHE A 325 5.13 20.99 5.80
CA PHE A 325 5.57 21.21 4.43
C PHE A 325 5.24 22.62 3.87
N GLY A 326 4.70 23.51 4.71
CA GLY A 326 4.39 24.90 4.36
C GLY A 326 3.09 25.08 3.58
N GLY A 327 2.84 26.30 3.11
CA GLY A 327 1.59 26.69 2.43
C GLY A 327 1.27 25.89 1.17
N GLU A 328 2.30 25.49 0.41
CA GLU A 328 2.22 24.73 -0.84
C GLU A 328 2.27 23.19 -0.61
N ALA A 329 2.00 22.72 0.60
CA ALA A 329 2.07 21.29 0.95
C ALA A 329 1.21 20.40 0.04
N GLN A 330 0.06 20.88 -0.43
CA GLN A 330 -0.86 20.12 -1.28
C GLN A 330 -0.44 20.07 -2.76
N ARG A 331 0.46 20.95 -3.20
CA ARG A 331 0.94 20.97 -4.58
C ARG A 331 1.90 19.82 -4.81
N PHE A 332 1.70 19.11 -5.91
CA PHE A 332 2.72 18.20 -6.45
C PHE A 332 3.83 19.04 -7.07
N ASP A 333 5.07 18.81 -6.64
CA ASP A 333 6.21 19.61 -7.05
C ASP A 333 7.45 18.75 -7.25
N ALA A 334 7.70 18.35 -8.49
CA ALA A 334 8.85 17.52 -8.87
C ALA A 334 10.22 18.21 -8.63
N VAL A 335 10.22 19.52 -8.38
CA VAL A 335 11.45 20.30 -8.05
C VAL A 335 11.72 20.30 -6.54
N ARG A 336 10.74 19.93 -5.73
CA ARG A 336 10.88 19.88 -4.27
C ARG A 336 12.04 18.98 -3.88
N GLU A 337 12.94 19.50 -3.05
CA GLU A 337 13.97 18.64 -2.44
C GLU A 337 13.32 17.50 -1.63
N PRO A 338 13.80 16.27 -1.81
CA PRO A 338 13.27 15.15 -1.06
C PRO A 338 13.38 15.39 0.45
N ASP A 339 12.25 15.33 1.13
CA ASP A 339 12.16 15.45 2.59
C ASP A 339 11.51 14.19 3.17
N ALA A 340 11.78 13.92 4.44
CA ALA A 340 11.24 12.75 5.11
C ALA A 340 9.70 12.77 5.12
N HIS A 341 9.08 11.99 4.25
CA HIS A 341 7.66 11.73 4.25
C HIS A 341 7.34 10.42 4.98
N LEU A 342 6.08 10.26 5.39
CA LEU A 342 5.60 9.05 6.06
C LEU A 342 4.85 8.10 5.10
N GLY A 343 5.04 8.23 3.80
CA GLY A 343 4.34 7.44 2.79
C GLY A 343 4.56 5.93 2.87
N PHE A 344 5.70 5.50 3.43
CA PHE A 344 5.99 4.11 3.74
C PHE A 344 5.87 3.78 5.24
N GLY A 345 5.23 4.64 6.02
CA GLY A 345 5.19 4.53 7.48
C GLY A 345 6.52 4.87 8.14
N ARG A 346 6.66 4.47 9.39
CA ARG A 346 7.87 4.63 10.22
C ARG A 346 7.90 3.59 11.33
N GLY A 347 9.06 3.45 12.01
CA GLY A 347 9.23 2.54 13.14
C GLY A 347 9.33 1.06 12.73
N PRO A 348 9.00 0.13 13.65
CA PRO A 348 9.13 -1.30 13.41
C PRO A 348 8.41 -1.80 12.16
N HIS A 349 7.25 -1.24 11.86
CA HIS A 349 6.43 -1.58 10.69
C HIS A 349 6.71 -0.73 9.43
N PHE A 350 7.87 -0.07 9.34
CA PHE A 350 8.28 0.59 8.09
C PHE A 350 8.17 -0.38 6.92
N CYS A 351 7.63 0.08 5.79
CA CYS A 351 7.31 -0.76 4.64
C CYS A 351 8.51 -1.61 4.19
N LEU A 352 8.32 -2.94 4.19
CA LEU A 352 9.31 -3.89 3.70
C LEU A 352 9.58 -3.71 2.21
N GLY A 353 8.50 -3.49 1.43
CA GLY A 353 8.53 -3.35 -0.03
C GLY A 353 9.02 -1.98 -0.54
N ALA A 354 9.37 -1.03 0.34
CA ALA A 354 9.73 0.34 -0.06
C ALA A 354 10.82 0.40 -1.15
N PRO A 355 11.91 -0.39 -1.11
CA PRO A 355 12.91 -0.41 -2.19
C PRO A 355 12.35 -0.92 -3.51
N LEU A 356 11.48 -1.95 -3.48
CA LEU A 356 10.87 -2.53 -4.69
C LEU A 356 9.85 -1.57 -5.31
N ALA A 357 8.97 -0.99 -4.52
CA ALA A 357 7.97 -0.02 -5.00
C ALA A 357 8.62 1.20 -5.67
N ARG A 358 9.73 1.72 -5.10
CA ARG A 358 10.51 2.80 -5.70
C ARG A 358 11.14 2.41 -7.04
N LEU A 359 11.79 1.24 -7.07
CA LEU A 359 12.43 0.72 -8.28
C LEU A 359 11.41 0.52 -9.40
N GLU A 360 10.31 -0.12 -9.07
CA GLU A 360 9.23 -0.44 -10.01
C GLU A 360 8.56 0.83 -10.54
N ALA A 361 8.14 1.75 -9.67
CA ALA A 361 7.52 3.00 -10.08
C ALA A 361 8.47 3.85 -10.95
N ARG A 362 9.75 3.92 -10.59
CA ARG A 362 10.76 4.64 -11.38
C ARG A 362 10.91 4.08 -12.79
N ILE A 363 11.05 2.74 -12.91
CA ILE A 363 11.20 2.07 -14.22
C ILE A 363 9.92 2.25 -15.03
N ALA A 364 8.76 2.01 -14.43
CA ALA A 364 7.46 2.13 -15.08
C ALA A 364 7.22 3.52 -15.66
N LEU A 365 7.41 4.56 -14.84
CA LEU A 365 7.17 5.95 -15.24
C LEU A 365 8.18 6.41 -16.32
N ALA A 366 9.47 6.12 -16.14
CA ALA A 366 10.49 6.48 -17.11
C ALA A 366 10.22 5.82 -18.48
N SER A 367 9.86 4.55 -18.49
CA SER A 367 9.57 3.80 -19.72
C SER A 367 8.27 4.25 -20.38
N LEU A 368 7.19 4.47 -19.58
CA LEU A 368 5.90 4.92 -20.08
C LEU A 368 6.02 6.27 -20.80
N PHE A 369 6.58 7.26 -20.15
CA PHE A 369 6.74 8.60 -20.71
C PHE A 369 7.87 8.69 -21.74
N GLY A 370 8.81 7.75 -21.75
CA GLY A 370 9.80 7.60 -22.81
C GLY A 370 9.18 7.01 -24.08
N ARG A 371 8.32 5.99 -23.96
CA ARG A 371 7.64 5.31 -25.07
C ARG A 371 6.53 6.15 -25.67
N PHE A 372 5.78 6.91 -24.85
CA PHE A 372 4.66 7.76 -25.23
C PHE A 372 4.91 9.21 -24.81
N PRO A 373 5.73 9.97 -25.56
CA PRO A 373 6.09 11.33 -25.16
C PRO A 373 4.92 12.31 -25.13
N ASP A 374 3.86 12.05 -25.90
CA ASP A 374 2.67 12.90 -25.99
C ASP A 374 1.50 12.37 -25.15
N LEU A 375 1.77 11.42 -24.25
CA LEU A 375 0.76 10.83 -23.36
C LEU A 375 0.07 11.92 -22.56
N ARG A 376 -1.27 11.92 -22.60
CA ARG A 376 -2.13 12.82 -21.85
C ARG A 376 -3.40 12.11 -21.38
N LEU A 377 -4.07 12.67 -20.39
CA LEU A 377 -5.38 12.18 -19.97
C LEU A 377 -6.41 12.36 -21.11
N ALA A 378 -7.30 11.40 -21.27
CA ALA A 378 -8.42 11.46 -22.23
C ALA A 378 -9.66 12.13 -21.63
N VAL A 379 -9.67 12.38 -20.31
CA VAL A 379 -10.75 13.03 -19.55
C VAL A 379 -10.15 14.05 -18.59
N GLU A 380 -10.97 14.97 -18.08
CA GLU A 380 -10.50 15.89 -17.04
C GLU A 380 -10.16 15.14 -15.75
N PRO A 381 -9.11 15.56 -15.02
CA PRO A 381 -8.70 14.89 -13.78
C PRO A 381 -9.81 14.74 -12.74
N GLY A 382 -10.75 15.69 -12.69
CA GLY A 382 -11.90 15.66 -11.79
C GLY A 382 -13.01 14.66 -12.16
N GLU A 383 -12.97 14.10 -13.36
CA GLU A 383 -13.91 13.09 -13.85
C GLU A 383 -13.42 11.66 -13.62
N LEU A 384 -12.17 11.49 -13.19
CA LEU A 384 -11.61 10.16 -12.93
C LEU A 384 -12.30 9.51 -11.73
N PRO A 385 -12.80 8.28 -11.88
CA PRO A 385 -13.32 7.52 -10.75
C PRO A 385 -12.17 7.01 -9.87
N TYR A 386 -12.34 7.13 -8.55
CA TYR A 386 -11.37 6.67 -7.56
C TYR A 386 -11.93 5.56 -6.68
N THR A 387 -11.05 4.73 -6.13
CA THR A 387 -11.42 3.75 -5.11
C THR A 387 -12.03 4.44 -3.89
N SER A 388 -13.07 3.82 -3.31
CA SER A 388 -13.65 4.23 -2.02
C SER A 388 -13.15 3.28 -0.93
N SER A 389 -11.89 3.43 -0.53
CA SER A 389 -11.25 2.55 0.45
C SER A 389 -10.73 3.36 1.64
N LEU A 390 -10.70 2.72 2.81
CA LEU A 390 -10.06 3.27 4.01
C LEU A 390 -8.54 3.17 3.97
N ILE A 391 -8.01 2.26 3.14
CA ILE A 391 -6.57 1.90 3.16
C ILE A 391 -5.85 2.49 1.96
N THR A 392 -6.40 2.33 0.76
CA THR A 392 -5.73 2.72 -0.50
C THR A 392 -6.59 3.66 -1.33
N GLU A 393 -5.95 4.49 -2.14
CA GLU A 393 -6.65 5.41 -3.04
C GLU A 393 -5.91 5.60 -4.35
N GLY A 394 -6.61 5.37 -5.45
CA GLY A 394 -6.16 5.64 -6.80
C GLY A 394 -7.31 5.55 -7.80
N PRO A 395 -7.10 5.96 -9.05
CA PRO A 395 -8.11 5.83 -10.08
C PRO A 395 -8.41 4.35 -10.36
N THR A 396 -9.70 4.02 -10.48
CA THR A 396 -10.15 2.67 -10.84
C THR A 396 -10.05 2.41 -12.35
N THR A 397 -10.12 3.47 -13.14
CA THR A 397 -9.80 3.50 -14.58
C THR A 397 -9.04 4.78 -14.88
N LEU A 398 -8.10 4.73 -15.81
CA LEU A 398 -7.28 5.89 -16.19
C LEU A 398 -7.16 5.96 -17.72
N PRO A 399 -8.20 6.52 -18.40
CA PRO A 399 -8.18 6.66 -19.85
C PRO A 399 -7.15 7.71 -20.28
N VAL A 400 -6.20 7.27 -21.12
CA VAL A 400 -5.14 8.10 -21.68
C VAL A 400 -5.12 8.03 -23.21
N LEU A 401 -4.63 9.11 -23.83
CA LEU A 401 -4.28 9.15 -25.24
C LEU A 401 -2.76 9.04 -25.34
N LEU A 402 -2.31 8.07 -26.15
CA LEU A 402 -0.87 7.76 -26.29
C LEU A 402 -0.14 8.70 -27.27
N ARG A 403 -0.92 9.41 -28.11
CA ARG A 403 -0.45 10.32 -29.18
C ARG A 403 -1.30 11.57 -29.24
#